data_8f59f5b217e16efd027db617d3b29bd7
#
_entry.id   8f59f5b217e16efd027db617d3b29bd7
#
_cell.length_a   1.000
_cell.length_b   1.000
_cell.length_c   1.000
_cell.angle_alpha   90.00
_cell.angle_beta   90.00
_cell.angle_gamma   90.00
#
_symmetry.space_group_name_H-M   'P 1'
#
loop_
_entity.id
_entity.type
_entity.pdbx_description
1 polymer ?
#
loop_
_entity_poly.entity_id
_entity_poly.type
_entity_poly.pdbx_seq_one_letter_code
_entity_poly.pdbx_strand_id
1 'polypeptide(L)'
;MIKEYQSIMKNDVWDVVPRPKGKYVVTSKWIYKIKHVANGIIEKYKERVVARGFSQKEGIDYEENFAPVSTYTSIKSVFALATVMKWKIHQMDVKTAFLNGVVEEEVYVEQPLGFETHDRETHVCKLKKTLYGLK
;
A
#
# COMPACT_ATOMS: atom_id res chain seq x y z
N MET A 1 8.31 -11.13 -5.81
CA MET A 1 6.90 -11.55 -5.61
C MET A 1 6.72 -12.27 -4.27
N ILE A 2 7.42 -13.38 -4.03
CA ILE A 2 7.27 -14.17 -2.78
C ILE A 2 7.47 -13.30 -1.52
N LYS A 3 8.55 -12.51 -1.46
CA LYS A 3 8.84 -11.64 -0.29
C LYS A 3 7.75 -10.61 -0.02
N GLU A 4 7.19 -10.01 -1.07
CA GLU A 4 6.11 -9.03 -0.94
C GLU A 4 4.82 -9.72 -0.46
N TYR A 5 4.48 -10.87 -1.06
CA TYR A 5 3.32 -11.65 -0.64
C TYR A 5 3.44 -12.11 0.83
N GLN A 6 4.61 -12.62 1.22
CA GLN A 6 4.89 -12.98 2.63
C GLN A 6 4.76 -11.78 3.58
N SER A 7 5.17 -10.58 3.13
CA SER A 7 5.00 -9.35 3.92
C SER A 7 3.53 -9.00 4.10
N ILE A 8 2.72 -9.13 3.06
CA ILE A 8 1.28 -8.91 3.10
C ILE A 8 0.63 -9.89 4.08
N MET A 9 0.94 -11.17 3.98
CA MET A 9 0.41 -12.20 4.87
C MET A 9 0.84 -11.99 6.33
N LYS A 10 2.11 -11.64 6.56
CA LYS A 10 2.63 -11.35 7.91
C LYS A 10 1.94 -10.14 8.56
N ASN A 11 1.54 -9.16 7.77
CA ASN A 11 0.83 -7.98 8.26
C ASN A 11 -0.69 -8.18 8.36
N ASP A 12 -1.22 -9.35 8.00
CA ASP A 12 -2.65 -9.67 8.03
C ASP A 12 -3.50 -8.62 7.29
N VAL A 13 -3.13 -8.38 6.02
CA VAL A 13 -3.72 -7.28 5.22
C VAL A 13 -5.13 -7.61 4.76
N TRP A 14 -5.43 -8.89 4.48
CA TRP A 14 -6.74 -9.33 3.99
C TRP A 14 -7.11 -10.74 4.43
N ASP A 15 -8.40 -11.06 4.34
CA ASP A 15 -8.94 -12.42 4.36
C ASP A 15 -9.41 -12.82 2.97
N VAL A 16 -9.21 -14.09 2.60
CA VAL A 16 -9.82 -14.63 1.39
C VAL A 16 -11.24 -15.10 1.74
N VAL A 17 -12.22 -14.51 1.06
CA VAL A 17 -13.64 -14.74 1.32
C VAL A 17 -14.37 -15.08 0.02
N PRO A 18 -15.54 -15.75 0.09
CA PRO A 18 -16.40 -15.92 -1.07
C PRO A 18 -16.75 -14.57 -1.71
N ARG A 19 -16.78 -14.51 -3.03
CA ARG A 19 -17.11 -13.27 -3.76
C ARG A 19 -18.51 -12.80 -3.41
N PRO A 20 -18.66 -11.60 -2.83
CA PRO A 20 -19.97 -11.08 -2.42
C PRO A 20 -20.80 -10.72 -3.64
N LYS A 21 -22.09 -11.06 -3.59
CA LYS A 21 -23.04 -10.67 -4.64
C LYS A 21 -23.35 -9.17 -4.55
N GLY A 22 -23.30 -8.47 -5.68
CA GLY A 22 -23.67 -7.05 -5.77
C GLY A 22 -22.64 -6.06 -5.21
N LYS A 23 -21.49 -6.52 -4.72
CA LYS A 23 -20.39 -5.64 -4.30
C LYS A 23 -19.36 -5.49 -5.42
N TYR A 24 -18.80 -4.29 -5.53
CA TYR A 24 -17.72 -4.01 -6.44
C TYR A 24 -16.40 -4.64 -5.94
N VAL A 25 -15.65 -5.23 -6.85
CA VAL A 25 -14.33 -5.82 -6.54
C VAL A 25 -13.27 -5.07 -7.32
N VAL A 26 -12.35 -4.46 -6.60
CA VAL A 26 -11.23 -3.72 -7.17
C VAL A 26 -10.21 -4.69 -7.75
N THR A 27 -9.77 -4.47 -8.97
CA THR A 27 -8.73 -5.32 -9.57
C THR A 27 -7.37 -5.03 -8.97
N SER A 28 -6.49 -6.02 -8.94
CA SER A 28 -5.11 -5.90 -8.50
C SER A 28 -4.12 -6.14 -9.64
N LYS A 29 -2.91 -5.62 -9.50
CA LYS A 29 -1.79 -5.90 -10.40
C LYS A 29 -0.47 -5.92 -9.67
N TRP A 30 0.50 -6.65 -10.22
CA TRP A 30 1.89 -6.54 -9.83
C TRP A 30 2.56 -5.36 -10.52
N ILE A 31 3.31 -4.57 -9.76
CA ILE A 31 4.22 -3.53 -10.28
C ILE A 31 5.64 -3.95 -9.96
N TYR A 32 6.48 -3.92 -10.98
CA TYR A 32 7.91 -4.24 -10.89
C TYR A 32 8.73 -2.98 -11.10
N LYS A 33 9.72 -2.76 -10.25
CA LYS A 33 10.66 -1.65 -10.37
C LYS A 33 12.08 -2.13 -10.15
N ILE A 34 12.97 -1.79 -11.05
CA ILE A 34 14.42 -1.98 -10.89
C ILE A 34 14.98 -0.73 -10.22
N LYS A 35 15.69 -0.90 -9.13
CA LYS A 35 16.45 0.18 -8.49
C LYS A 35 17.90 0.07 -8.88
N HIS A 36 18.49 1.21 -9.26
CA HIS A 36 19.89 1.35 -9.59
C HIS A 36 20.59 2.20 -8.53
N VAL A 37 21.85 1.90 -8.23
CA VAL A 37 22.74 2.80 -7.51
C VAL A 37 23.26 3.90 -8.46
N ALA A 38 23.89 4.94 -7.93
CA ALA A 38 24.31 6.11 -8.67
C ALA A 38 25.22 5.83 -9.89
N ASN A 39 25.94 4.71 -9.86
CA ASN A 39 26.81 4.24 -10.96
C ASN A 39 26.07 3.41 -12.03
N GLY A 40 24.74 3.32 -11.98
CA GLY A 40 23.92 2.60 -12.94
C GLY A 40 23.80 1.08 -12.72
N ILE A 41 24.52 0.52 -11.75
CA ILE A 41 24.40 -0.90 -11.42
C ILE A 41 23.04 -1.19 -10.75
N ILE A 42 22.45 -2.33 -11.03
CA ILE A 42 21.20 -2.76 -10.39
C ILE A 42 21.44 -3.02 -8.90
N GLU A 43 20.79 -2.23 -8.04
CA GLU A 43 20.81 -2.42 -6.60
C GLU A 43 19.89 -3.55 -6.19
N LYS A 44 18.63 -3.48 -6.65
CA LYS A 44 17.61 -4.49 -6.35
C LYS A 44 16.41 -4.42 -7.26
N TYR A 45 15.71 -5.53 -7.36
CA TYR A 45 14.37 -5.63 -7.91
C TYR A 45 13.36 -5.38 -6.80
N LYS A 46 12.35 -4.57 -7.07
CA LYS A 46 11.27 -4.27 -6.14
C LYS A 46 9.95 -4.58 -6.81
N GLU A 47 9.16 -5.41 -6.16
CA GLU A 47 7.81 -5.74 -6.59
C GLU A 47 6.78 -5.26 -5.56
N ARG A 48 5.57 -4.94 -6.03
CA ARG A 48 4.42 -4.58 -5.20
C ARG A 48 3.12 -5.08 -5.79
N VAL A 49 2.24 -5.57 -4.92
CA VAL A 49 0.82 -5.73 -5.25
C VAL A 49 0.15 -4.38 -5.09
N VAL A 50 -0.57 -3.94 -6.12
CA VAL A 50 -1.22 -2.63 -6.15
C VAL A 50 -2.67 -2.81 -6.57
N ALA A 51 -3.59 -2.29 -5.77
CA ALA A 51 -4.99 -2.17 -6.14
C ALA A 51 -5.17 -1.06 -7.20
N ARG A 52 -6.11 -1.24 -8.11
CA ARG A 52 -6.45 -0.22 -9.12
C ARG A 52 -7.46 0.77 -8.54
N GLY A 53 -7.02 1.60 -7.59
CA GLY A 53 -7.89 2.55 -6.86
C GLY A 53 -8.61 3.58 -7.72
N PHE A 54 -8.17 3.81 -8.98
CA PHE A 54 -8.90 4.68 -9.90
C PHE A 54 -10.31 4.16 -10.24
N SER A 55 -10.57 2.89 -10.01
CA SER A 55 -11.89 2.27 -10.20
C SER A 55 -12.78 2.33 -8.95
N GLN A 56 -12.25 2.81 -7.82
CA GLN A 56 -13.04 3.04 -6.62
C GLN A 56 -13.95 4.24 -6.79
N LYS A 57 -15.15 4.14 -6.21
CA LYS A 57 -16.18 5.19 -6.25
C LYS A 57 -16.24 5.92 -4.93
N GLU A 58 -16.16 7.26 -4.99
CA GLU A 58 -16.37 8.13 -3.84
C GLU A 58 -17.77 7.98 -3.27
N GLY A 59 -17.89 7.95 -1.94
CA GLY A 59 -19.14 7.72 -1.22
C GLY A 59 -19.60 6.26 -1.16
N ILE A 60 -18.83 5.29 -1.75
CA ILE A 60 -19.11 3.85 -1.73
C ILE A 60 -17.90 3.06 -1.22
N ASP A 61 -16.74 3.29 -1.84
CA ASP A 61 -15.51 2.56 -1.56
C ASP A 61 -14.52 3.38 -0.70
N TYR A 62 -14.73 4.68 -0.57
CA TYR A 62 -14.01 5.59 0.32
C TYR A 62 -14.83 6.89 0.51
N GLU A 63 -14.75 7.49 1.68
CA GLU A 63 -15.46 8.76 1.97
C GLU A 63 -14.60 9.98 1.64
N GLU A 64 -13.34 9.97 2.04
CA GLU A 64 -12.43 11.08 1.85
C GLU A 64 -11.02 10.60 1.49
N ASN A 65 -10.39 11.26 0.52
CA ASN A 65 -9.03 10.97 0.12
C ASN A 65 -8.09 12.04 0.67
N PHE A 66 -7.55 11.83 1.86
CA PHE A 66 -6.58 12.70 2.47
C PHE A 66 -5.21 12.04 2.56
N ALA A 67 -4.30 12.42 1.65
CA ALA A 67 -2.89 12.03 1.71
C ALA A 67 -2.06 13.21 2.21
N PRO A 68 -1.70 13.27 3.51
CA PRO A 68 -0.85 14.34 4.03
C PRO A 68 0.55 14.25 3.43
N VAL A 69 0.93 15.25 2.65
CA VAL A 69 2.28 15.37 2.09
C VAL A 69 3.04 16.43 2.86
N SER A 70 4.14 16.05 3.50
CA SER A 70 5.03 17.01 4.15
C SER A 70 5.63 17.95 3.12
N THR A 71 5.39 19.25 3.27
CA THR A 71 5.97 20.26 2.41
C THR A 71 7.45 20.50 2.73
N TYR A 72 8.24 20.88 1.73
CA TYR A 72 9.64 21.28 1.96
C TYR A 72 9.78 22.40 2.99
N THR A 73 8.80 23.31 3.05
CA THR A 73 8.78 24.41 4.04
C THR A 73 8.69 23.85 5.45
N SER A 74 7.79 22.92 5.72
CA SER A 74 7.67 22.27 7.03
C SER A 74 8.95 21.53 7.43
N ILE A 75 9.55 20.80 6.50
CA ILE A 75 10.82 20.09 6.74
C ILE A 75 11.92 21.08 7.09
N LYS A 76 12.08 22.15 6.29
CA LYS A 76 13.09 23.21 6.55
C LYS A 76 12.87 23.91 7.90
N SER A 77 11.62 24.17 8.28
CA SER A 77 11.30 24.79 9.58
C SER A 77 11.71 23.90 10.76
N VAL A 78 11.46 22.58 10.64
CA VAL A 78 11.91 21.62 11.66
C VAL A 78 13.44 21.59 11.76
N PHE A 79 14.16 21.57 10.63
CA PHE A 79 15.63 21.63 10.62
C PHE A 79 16.19 22.92 11.21
N ALA A 80 15.58 24.08 10.87
CA ALA A 80 15.99 25.37 11.40
C ALA A 80 15.81 25.41 12.92
N LEU A 81 14.65 25.00 13.42
CA LEU A 81 14.37 24.95 14.85
C LEU A 81 15.31 24.00 15.58
N ALA A 82 15.53 22.81 15.06
CA ALA A 82 16.45 21.85 15.66
C ALA A 82 17.90 22.37 15.73
N THR A 83 18.33 23.14 14.72
CA THR A 83 19.66 23.78 14.70
C THR A 83 19.78 24.83 15.80
N VAL A 84 18.78 25.72 15.94
CA VAL A 84 18.76 26.74 16.99
C VAL A 84 18.73 26.11 18.39
N MET A 85 17.91 25.08 18.56
CA MET A 85 17.75 24.39 19.85
C MET A 85 18.83 23.35 20.12
N LYS A 86 19.77 23.15 19.19
CA LYS A 86 20.82 22.11 19.27
C LYS A 86 20.29 20.69 19.47
N TRP A 87 19.09 20.41 18.89
CA TRP A 87 18.49 19.07 18.95
C TRP A 87 19.16 18.12 17.96
N LYS A 88 19.20 16.86 18.33
CA LYS A 88 19.58 15.79 17.41
C LYS A 88 18.38 15.39 16.56
N ILE A 89 18.58 15.27 15.25
CA ILE A 89 17.55 14.81 14.31
C ILE A 89 17.85 13.36 13.94
N HIS A 90 16.81 12.52 13.99
CA HIS A 90 16.86 11.15 13.53
C HIS A 90 15.89 11.00 12.34
N GLN A 91 16.42 10.55 11.20
CA GLN A 91 15.58 10.20 10.06
C GLN A 91 15.30 8.69 10.10
N MET A 92 14.02 8.34 10.07
CA MET A 92 13.59 6.94 10.07
C MET A 92 12.65 6.70 8.89
N ASP A 93 12.78 5.53 8.26
CA ASP A 93 11.87 5.05 7.22
C ASP A 93 11.08 3.85 7.75
N VAL A 94 9.77 3.93 7.67
CA VAL A 94 8.89 2.85 8.12
C VAL A 94 8.70 1.85 6.99
N LYS A 95 9.19 0.64 7.20
CA LYS A 95 8.94 -0.47 6.27
C LYS A 95 7.46 -0.81 6.29
N THR A 96 6.88 -1.02 5.09
CA THR A 96 5.47 -1.43 4.94
C THR A 96 4.45 -0.48 5.58
N ALA A 97 4.74 0.82 5.67
CA ALA A 97 3.87 1.81 6.31
C ALA A 97 2.41 1.72 5.85
N PHE A 98 2.18 1.59 4.54
CA PHE A 98 0.84 1.44 3.97
C PHE A 98 0.10 0.19 4.46
N LEU A 99 0.80 -0.91 4.68
CA LEU A 99 0.17 -2.17 5.15
C LEU A 99 -0.19 -2.15 6.64
N ASN A 100 0.01 -1.03 7.33
CA ASN A 100 -0.35 -0.85 8.74
C ASN A 100 -1.63 -0.03 8.93
N GLY A 101 -2.08 0.71 7.91
CA GLY A 101 -3.34 1.45 7.97
C GLY A 101 -4.53 0.49 8.01
N VAL A 102 -5.48 0.72 8.90
CA VAL A 102 -6.74 -0.03 8.98
C VAL A 102 -7.70 0.53 7.92
N VAL A 103 -8.42 -0.34 7.24
CA VAL A 103 -9.51 0.03 6.32
C VAL A 103 -10.81 -0.11 7.09
N GLU A 104 -11.56 0.97 7.23
CA GLU A 104 -12.85 0.98 7.93
C GLU A 104 -13.98 0.54 7.00
N GLU A 105 -13.84 0.79 5.71
CA GLU A 105 -14.82 0.43 4.68
C GLU A 105 -14.68 -1.03 4.22
N GLU A 106 -15.76 -1.59 3.70
CA GLU A 106 -15.74 -2.93 3.09
C GLU A 106 -15.14 -2.91 1.68
N VAL A 107 -13.84 -3.03 1.56
CA VAL A 107 -13.14 -3.08 0.28
C VAL A 107 -12.76 -4.50 -0.10
N TYR A 108 -13.14 -4.91 -1.30
CA TYR A 108 -12.82 -6.21 -1.88
C TYR A 108 -11.86 -6.05 -3.06
N VAL A 109 -10.80 -6.86 -3.08
CA VAL A 109 -9.76 -6.83 -4.12
C VAL A 109 -9.59 -8.22 -4.71
N GLU A 110 -9.36 -8.31 -6.02
CA GLU A 110 -9.01 -9.56 -6.70
C GLU A 110 -7.75 -10.18 -6.08
N GLN A 111 -7.73 -11.51 -5.95
CA GLN A 111 -6.53 -12.22 -5.50
C GLN A 111 -5.35 -11.90 -6.44
N PRO A 112 -4.13 -11.67 -5.90
CA PRO A 112 -2.95 -11.38 -6.71
C PRO A 112 -2.63 -12.52 -7.67
N LEU A 113 -2.38 -12.18 -8.93
CA LEU A 113 -2.04 -13.15 -9.96
C LEU A 113 -0.81 -13.97 -9.58
N GLY A 114 -0.92 -15.31 -9.62
CA GLY A 114 0.14 -16.25 -9.27
C GLY A 114 0.27 -16.56 -7.77
N PHE A 115 -0.65 -16.05 -6.95
CA PHE A 115 -0.75 -16.32 -5.50
C PHE A 115 -2.19 -16.58 -5.06
N GLU A 116 -2.99 -17.08 -5.96
CA GLU A 116 -4.36 -17.46 -5.68
C GLU A 116 -4.39 -18.68 -4.74
N THR A 117 -5.13 -18.58 -3.66
CA THR A 117 -5.38 -19.70 -2.73
C THR A 117 -6.68 -20.42 -3.04
N HIS A 118 -7.59 -19.76 -3.75
CA HIS A 118 -8.88 -20.28 -4.21
C HIS A 118 -9.14 -19.77 -5.62
N ASP A 119 -10.15 -20.33 -6.29
CA ASP A 119 -10.59 -19.87 -7.59
C ASP A 119 -10.95 -18.37 -7.53
N ARG A 120 -10.37 -17.57 -8.44
CA ARG A 120 -10.56 -16.12 -8.52
C ARG A 120 -12.01 -15.73 -8.85
N GLU A 121 -12.74 -16.57 -9.56
CA GLU A 121 -14.14 -16.30 -9.89
C GLU A 121 -15.03 -16.39 -8.65
N THR A 122 -14.69 -17.28 -7.73
CA THR A 122 -15.49 -17.58 -6.55
C THR A 122 -15.02 -16.88 -5.29
N HIS A 123 -13.72 -16.49 -5.19
CA HIS A 123 -13.15 -15.89 -3.99
C HIS A 123 -12.34 -14.62 -4.28
N VAL A 124 -12.41 -13.70 -3.33
CA VAL A 124 -11.72 -12.39 -3.36
C VAL A 124 -11.04 -12.12 -2.02
N CYS A 125 -10.15 -11.13 -1.99
CA CYS A 125 -9.53 -10.63 -0.77
C CYS A 125 -10.39 -9.51 -0.17
N LYS A 126 -10.94 -9.71 1.03
CA LYS A 126 -11.54 -8.64 1.83
C LYS A 126 -10.44 -7.96 2.62
N LEU A 127 -10.22 -6.67 2.40
CA LEU A 127 -9.17 -5.91 3.07
C LEU A 127 -9.51 -5.67 4.54
N LYS A 128 -8.51 -5.78 5.39
CA LYS A 128 -8.47 -5.34 6.79
C LYS A 128 -7.57 -4.12 6.93
N LYS A 129 -6.55 -4.06 6.08
CA LYS A 129 -5.55 -2.99 6.07
C LYS A 129 -5.37 -2.44 4.67
N THR A 130 -4.83 -1.23 4.60
CA THR A 130 -4.61 -0.55 3.33
C THR A 130 -3.64 -1.30 2.43
N LEU A 131 -3.88 -1.24 1.14
CA LEU A 131 -3.01 -1.77 0.09
C LEU A 131 -2.55 -0.63 -0.80
N TYR A 132 -1.36 -0.75 -1.37
CA TYR A 132 -0.88 0.24 -2.34
C TYR A 132 -1.87 0.46 -3.47
N GLY A 133 -2.10 1.73 -3.82
CA GLY A 133 -2.94 2.15 -4.93
C GLY A 133 -4.43 2.33 -4.64
N LEU A 134 -4.88 2.13 -3.41
CA LEU A 134 -6.20 2.58 -2.94
C LEU A 134 -6.22 4.10 -2.80
N LYS A 135 -7.42 4.67 -2.93
CA LYS A 135 -7.71 6.07 -2.63
C LYS A 135 -8.08 6.24 -1.17
#